data_ff6eeb9817c1db1a9ac3ec80621ff8df
#
_entry.id   ff6eeb9817c1db1a9ac3ec80621ff8df
#
_cell.length_a   1.000
_cell.length_b   1.000
_cell.length_c   1.000
_cell.angle_alpha   90.00
_cell.angle_beta   90.00
_cell.angle_gamma   90.00
#
_symmetry.space_group_name_H-M   'P 1'
#
loop_
_entity.id
_entity.type
_entity.pdbx_description
1 polymer ?
#
loop_
_entity_poly.entity_id
_entity_poly.type
_entity_poly.pdbx_seq_one_letter_code
_entity_poly.pdbx_strand_id
1 'polypeptide(L)'
;LDHNGFKSLSTKVQSMGLKFGIHIMRGIPKQSVLAKTPIEGSPFRADEAANLQSTCWWNPDMYGVNGNSPAGQAWYDSIIRQYAEWGVDFIKVDDLSNSYRDHEVEAIRRAIDKCGRAIIFSTSPGATPLAKGEHVKKHANMWRISGDFWDNWDDLLAQFRRLADWAPFQGEGHWPDADMIPF
;
A
#
# COMPACT_ATOMS: atom_id res chain seq x y z
N LEU A 1 -0.22 25.66 8.59
CA LEU A 1 -0.17 24.20 8.51
C LEU A 1 0.92 23.72 9.45
N ASP A 2 0.53 22.83 10.37
CA ASP A 2 1.46 22.15 11.25
C ASP A 2 2.43 21.31 10.40
N HIS A 3 3.74 21.59 10.48
CA HIS A 3 4.77 20.88 9.74
C HIS A 3 4.97 19.42 10.20
N ASN A 4 4.18 18.97 11.18
CA ASN A 4 4.23 17.62 11.75
C ASN A 4 3.38 16.59 10.98
N GLY A 5 2.93 16.91 9.77
CA GLY A 5 2.09 16.01 8.95
C GLY A 5 0.80 15.61 9.66
N PHE A 6 0.54 14.32 9.79
CA PHE A 6 -0.66 13.81 10.45
C PHE A 6 -0.53 13.57 11.95
N LYS A 7 0.61 13.90 12.58
CA LYS A 7 0.90 13.55 13.97
C LYS A 7 -0.13 14.06 14.98
N SER A 8 -0.55 15.31 14.86
CA SER A 8 -1.57 15.89 15.76
C SER A 8 -2.94 15.23 15.56
N LEU A 9 -3.31 14.93 14.31
CA LEU A 9 -4.56 14.24 13.99
C LEU A 9 -4.55 12.79 14.50
N SER A 10 -3.49 12.03 14.22
CA SER A 10 -3.36 10.65 14.69
C SER A 10 -3.42 10.56 16.22
N THR A 11 -2.72 11.46 16.91
CA THR A 11 -2.75 11.55 18.38
C THR A 11 -4.17 11.81 18.88
N LYS A 12 -4.91 12.71 18.23
CA LYS A 12 -6.31 12.99 18.59
C LYS A 12 -7.20 11.77 18.40
N VAL A 13 -7.10 11.09 17.26
CA VAL A 13 -7.87 9.88 16.97
C VAL A 13 -7.56 8.78 17.97
N GLN A 14 -6.27 8.55 18.25
CA GLN A 14 -5.82 7.53 19.20
C GLN A 14 -6.25 7.83 20.66
N SER A 15 -6.32 9.10 21.04
CA SER A 15 -6.85 9.49 22.36
C SER A 15 -8.34 9.16 22.55
N MET A 16 -9.05 8.87 21.47
CA MET A 16 -10.44 8.40 21.47
C MET A 16 -10.55 6.85 21.46
N GLY A 17 -9.42 6.14 21.61
CA GLY A 17 -9.38 4.67 21.56
C GLY A 17 -9.46 4.08 20.15
N LEU A 18 -9.31 4.90 19.10
CA LEU A 18 -9.37 4.47 17.70
C LEU A 18 -7.97 4.32 17.11
N LYS A 19 -7.88 3.67 15.95
CA LYS A 19 -6.67 3.59 15.12
C LYS A 19 -6.73 4.61 13.98
N PHE A 20 -5.57 5.09 13.56
CA PHE A 20 -5.46 6.07 12.48
C PHE A 20 -4.84 5.43 11.23
N GLY A 21 -5.53 5.52 10.10
CA GLY A 21 -5.04 5.00 8.83
C GLY A 21 -5.01 6.05 7.75
N ILE A 22 -4.17 5.80 6.72
CA ILE A 22 -4.09 6.63 5.52
C ILE A 22 -4.22 5.78 4.26
N HIS A 23 -4.64 6.44 3.19
CA HIS A 23 -4.70 5.89 1.85
C HIS A 23 -3.66 6.62 0.99
N ILE A 24 -2.83 5.86 0.29
CA ILE A 24 -1.76 6.40 -0.54
C ILE A 24 -1.70 5.69 -1.90
N MET A 25 -1.08 6.34 -2.87
CA MET A 25 -0.64 5.69 -4.10
C MET A 25 0.70 4.99 -3.89
N ARG A 26 0.90 3.84 -4.57
CA ARG A 26 2.26 3.29 -4.70
C ARG A 26 3.15 4.21 -5.51
N GLY A 27 4.45 3.99 -5.38
CA GLY A 27 5.41 4.61 -6.27
C GLY A 27 6.01 5.90 -5.72
N ILE A 28 6.46 6.73 -6.63
CA ILE A 28 7.18 7.96 -6.36
C ILE A 28 6.63 9.10 -7.22
N PRO A 29 6.35 10.30 -6.67
CA PRO A 29 5.84 11.42 -7.44
C PRO A 29 6.79 11.81 -8.57
N LYS A 30 6.25 11.98 -9.77
CA LYS A 30 7.02 12.41 -10.95
C LYS A 30 7.79 13.70 -10.69
N GLN A 31 7.20 14.62 -9.94
CA GLN A 31 7.85 15.87 -9.56
C GLN A 31 9.12 15.62 -8.73
N SER A 32 9.09 14.69 -7.78
CA SER A 32 10.27 14.32 -6.98
C SER A 32 11.37 13.71 -7.85
N VAL A 33 10.99 12.88 -8.82
CA VAL A 33 11.93 12.28 -9.79
C VAL A 33 12.60 13.35 -10.64
N LEU A 34 11.80 14.27 -11.22
CA LEU A 34 12.32 15.37 -12.04
C LEU A 34 13.23 16.32 -11.24
N ALA A 35 12.87 16.60 -10.00
CA ALA A 35 13.66 17.43 -9.10
C ALA A 35 14.88 16.69 -8.51
N LYS A 36 15.00 15.40 -8.77
CA LYS A 36 16.05 14.53 -8.18
C LYS A 36 16.12 14.69 -6.66
N THR A 37 14.96 14.69 -6.01
CA THR A 37 14.85 14.90 -4.56
C THR A 37 15.69 13.87 -3.80
N PRO A 38 16.54 14.29 -2.85
CA PRO A 38 17.28 13.36 -1.98
C PRO A 38 16.30 12.46 -1.19
N ILE A 39 16.62 11.18 -1.06
CA ILE A 39 15.89 10.25 -0.21
C ILE A 39 16.46 10.32 1.19
N GLU A 40 15.65 10.75 2.15
CA GLU A 40 16.07 10.96 3.53
C GLU A 40 16.65 9.68 4.16
N GLY A 41 17.78 9.85 4.85
CA GLY A 41 18.48 8.75 5.51
C GLY A 41 19.20 7.80 4.56
N SER A 42 19.44 8.21 3.31
CA SER A 42 20.14 7.40 2.30
C SER A 42 21.07 8.25 1.42
N PRO A 43 22.03 7.65 0.70
CA PRO A 43 22.82 8.36 -0.30
C PRO A 43 22.11 8.55 -1.64
N PHE A 44 20.92 7.99 -1.81
CA PHE A 44 20.18 7.92 -3.09
C PHE A 44 19.26 9.12 -3.31
N ARG A 45 18.82 9.26 -4.56
CA ARG A 45 17.88 10.28 -5.01
C ARG A 45 16.65 9.62 -5.64
N ALA A 46 15.58 10.36 -5.76
CA ALA A 46 14.29 9.89 -6.27
C ALA A 46 14.36 9.31 -7.70
N ASP A 47 15.18 9.89 -8.57
CA ASP A 47 15.39 9.41 -9.95
C ASP A 47 16.10 8.05 -10.02
N GLU A 48 16.92 7.72 -9.01
CA GLU A 48 17.58 6.41 -8.91
C GLU A 48 16.63 5.31 -8.42
N ALA A 49 15.61 5.68 -7.65
CA ALA A 49 14.60 4.75 -7.13
C ALA A 49 13.48 4.47 -8.12
N ALA A 50 13.20 5.39 -9.03
CA ALA A 50 12.03 5.35 -9.91
C ALA A 50 12.13 4.29 -11.01
N ASN A 51 11.00 3.65 -11.30
CA ASN A 51 10.77 2.86 -12.51
C ASN A 51 9.91 3.66 -13.49
N LEU A 52 10.56 4.34 -14.43
CA LEU A 52 9.90 5.23 -15.40
C LEU A 52 8.96 4.51 -16.37
N GLN A 53 9.11 3.18 -16.54
CA GLN A 53 8.25 2.35 -17.38
C GLN A 53 6.98 1.89 -16.66
N SER A 54 6.93 2.03 -15.33
CA SER A 54 5.79 1.66 -14.51
C SER A 54 5.00 2.90 -14.14
N THR A 55 3.82 3.07 -14.74
CA THR A 55 2.91 4.19 -14.46
C THR A 55 1.55 3.66 -14.06
N CYS A 56 0.74 4.51 -13.43
CA CYS A 56 -0.67 4.25 -13.18
C CYS A 56 -1.49 5.03 -14.22
N TRP A 57 -2.33 4.35 -15.01
CA TRP A 57 -3.08 4.99 -16.11
C TRP A 57 -4.18 5.94 -15.61
N TRP A 58 -4.76 5.63 -14.45
CA TRP A 58 -5.84 6.43 -13.84
C TRP A 58 -5.32 7.50 -12.86
N ASN A 59 -4.04 7.45 -12.49
CA ASN A 59 -3.36 8.48 -11.71
C ASN A 59 -1.95 8.71 -12.28
N PRO A 60 -1.80 9.61 -13.25
CA PRO A 60 -0.58 9.74 -14.03
C PRO A 60 0.57 10.44 -13.28
N ASP A 61 0.37 10.91 -12.05
CA ASP A 61 1.35 11.72 -11.32
C ASP A 61 2.47 10.92 -10.68
N MET A 62 2.38 9.58 -10.72
CA MET A 62 3.33 8.67 -10.09
C MET A 62 4.11 7.86 -11.13
N TYR A 63 5.38 7.58 -10.81
CA TYR A 63 6.12 6.46 -11.37
C TYR A 63 6.14 5.30 -10.38
N GLY A 64 6.31 4.06 -10.84
CA GLY A 64 6.62 2.95 -9.97
C GLY A 64 8.02 3.08 -9.35
N VAL A 65 8.31 2.19 -8.43
CA VAL A 65 9.61 2.10 -7.76
C VAL A 65 10.30 0.78 -8.13
N ASN A 66 11.61 0.82 -8.33
CA ASN A 66 12.43 -0.38 -8.50
C ASN A 66 12.62 -1.08 -7.14
N GLY A 67 11.59 -1.78 -6.65
CA GLY A 67 11.54 -2.37 -5.29
C GLY A 67 12.68 -3.34 -4.97
N ASN A 68 13.35 -3.87 -5.99
CA ASN A 68 14.54 -4.74 -5.84
C ASN A 68 15.85 -3.98 -5.79
N SER A 69 15.86 -2.67 -6.04
CA SER A 69 17.08 -1.87 -5.97
C SER A 69 17.30 -1.30 -4.57
N PRO A 70 18.55 -1.06 -4.17
CA PRO A 70 18.84 -0.36 -2.90
C PRO A 70 18.18 1.02 -2.81
N ALA A 71 18.13 1.77 -3.92
CA ALA A 71 17.49 3.08 -3.97
C ALA A 71 15.97 2.97 -3.81
N GLY A 72 15.32 1.99 -4.46
CA GLY A 72 13.88 1.74 -4.31
C GLY A 72 13.51 1.31 -2.90
N GLN A 73 14.32 0.48 -2.25
CA GLN A 73 14.11 0.12 -0.85
C GLN A 73 14.28 1.34 0.06
N ALA A 74 15.30 2.16 -0.17
CA ALA A 74 15.53 3.39 0.60
C ALA A 74 14.37 4.38 0.48
N TRP A 75 13.73 4.47 -0.70
CA TRP A 75 12.52 5.25 -0.88
C TRP A 75 11.39 4.79 0.04
N TYR A 76 11.05 3.49 0.00
CA TYR A 76 9.99 2.97 0.87
C TYR A 76 10.37 3.01 2.36
N ASP A 77 11.61 2.75 2.72
CA ASP A 77 12.09 2.90 4.11
C ASP A 77 11.90 4.34 4.62
N SER A 78 12.15 5.34 3.78
CA SER A 78 11.99 6.77 4.11
C SER A 78 10.52 7.14 4.35
N ILE A 79 9.63 6.83 3.41
CA ILE A 79 8.22 7.23 3.53
C ILE A 79 7.48 6.46 4.63
N ILE A 80 7.77 5.17 4.81
CA ILE A 80 7.15 4.37 5.87
C ILE A 80 7.63 4.81 7.25
N ARG A 81 8.91 5.17 7.41
CA ARG A 81 9.42 5.78 8.64
C ARG A 81 8.66 7.07 8.97
N GLN A 82 8.47 7.96 8.00
CA GLN A 82 7.70 9.18 8.18
C GLN A 82 6.26 8.89 8.64
N TYR A 83 5.60 7.87 8.05
CA TYR A 83 4.24 7.49 8.47
C TYR A 83 4.22 6.91 9.89
N ALA A 84 5.23 6.14 10.26
CA ALA A 84 5.39 5.65 11.62
C ALA A 84 5.55 6.80 12.64
N GLU A 85 6.37 7.82 12.30
CA GLU A 85 6.55 9.04 13.11
C GLU A 85 5.26 9.86 13.24
N TRP A 86 4.42 9.86 12.21
CA TRP A 86 3.09 10.47 12.25
C TRP A 86 2.05 9.65 13.02
N GLY A 87 2.41 8.46 13.50
CA GLY A 87 1.52 7.62 14.28
C GLY A 87 0.48 6.86 13.45
N VAL A 88 0.77 6.57 12.18
CA VAL A 88 -0.11 5.79 11.31
C VAL A 88 -0.14 4.33 11.77
N ASP A 89 -1.35 3.74 11.89
CA ASP A 89 -1.61 2.36 12.28
C ASP A 89 -2.01 1.47 11.09
N PHE A 90 -2.45 2.06 9.99
CA PHE A 90 -2.95 1.34 8.81
C PHE A 90 -2.62 2.13 7.55
N ILE A 91 -2.12 1.44 6.52
CA ILE A 91 -1.93 2.01 5.19
C ILE A 91 -2.67 1.16 4.15
N LYS A 92 -3.50 1.82 3.34
CA LYS A 92 -4.03 1.26 2.09
C LYS A 92 -3.21 1.85 0.94
N VAL A 93 -2.63 0.98 0.11
CA VAL A 93 -1.77 1.40 -0.99
C VAL A 93 -2.41 1.00 -2.31
N ASP A 94 -2.73 1.98 -3.11
CA ASP A 94 -3.35 1.79 -4.42
C ASP A 94 -2.33 1.48 -5.52
N ASP A 95 -2.81 0.89 -6.62
CA ASP A 95 -2.09 0.43 -7.81
C ASP A 95 -1.07 -0.69 -7.53
N LEU A 96 -1.31 -1.53 -6.50
CA LEU A 96 -0.47 -2.70 -6.19
C LEU A 96 -1.07 -4.03 -6.63
N SER A 97 -2.41 -4.14 -6.71
CA SER A 97 -3.10 -5.43 -6.87
C SER A 97 -3.26 -5.84 -8.33
N ASN A 98 -3.60 -4.91 -9.23
CA ASN A 98 -3.80 -5.16 -10.65
C ASN A 98 -3.18 -4.02 -11.51
N SER A 99 -2.08 -4.25 -12.24
CA SER A 99 -1.26 -5.48 -12.30
C SER A 99 -0.47 -5.64 -11.01
N TYR A 100 -0.36 -6.88 -10.53
CA TYR A 100 0.28 -7.15 -9.25
C TYR A 100 1.76 -6.75 -9.24
N ARG A 101 2.18 -5.99 -8.22
CA ARG A 101 3.50 -5.34 -8.13
C ARG A 101 4.37 -6.03 -7.07
N ASP A 102 4.76 -7.27 -7.31
CA ASP A 102 5.50 -8.15 -6.38
C ASP A 102 6.59 -7.39 -5.60
N HIS A 103 7.52 -6.77 -6.33
CA HIS A 103 8.70 -6.16 -5.72
C HIS A 103 8.41 -4.89 -4.93
N GLU A 104 7.35 -4.15 -5.30
CA GLU A 104 6.94 -2.98 -4.52
C GLU A 104 6.20 -3.43 -3.25
N VAL A 105 5.37 -4.47 -3.33
CA VAL A 105 4.71 -5.08 -2.15
C VAL A 105 5.75 -5.57 -1.15
N GLU A 106 6.78 -6.29 -1.61
CA GLU A 106 7.90 -6.76 -0.78
C GLU A 106 8.68 -5.60 -0.14
N ALA A 107 8.98 -4.56 -0.93
CA ALA A 107 9.75 -3.42 -0.45
C ALA A 107 9.00 -2.63 0.63
N ILE A 108 7.69 -2.42 0.45
CA ILE A 108 6.82 -1.79 1.45
C ILE A 108 6.78 -2.65 2.72
N ARG A 109 6.60 -3.98 2.61
CA ARG A 109 6.59 -4.87 3.77
C ARG A 109 7.90 -4.81 4.54
N ARG A 110 9.05 -4.89 3.86
CA ARG A 110 10.37 -4.75 4.51
C ARG A 110 10.52 -3.39 5.22
N ALA A 111 10.01 -2.32 4.64
CA ALA A 111 10.05 -0.99 5.25
C ALA A 111 9.18 -0.94 6.52
N ILE A 112 7.99 -1.53 6.49
CA ILE A 112 7.10 -1.63 7.66
C ILE A 112 7.78 -2.44 8.78
N ASP A 113 8.40 -3.56 8.47
CA ASP A 113 9.09 -4.40 9.45
C ASP A 113 10.25 -3.67 10.16
N LYS A 114 10.86 -2.70 9.47
CA LYS A 114 11.98 -1.91 10.00
C LYS A 114 11.56 -0.64 10.73
N CYS A 115 10.37 -0.11 10.49
CA CYS A 115 9.99 1.23 10.97
C CYS A 115 9.77 1.34 12.48
N GLY A 116 9.74 0.22 13.20
CA GLY A 116 9.56 0.18 14.66
C GLY A 116 8.10 0.39 15.13
N ARG A 117 7.14 0.46 14.21
CA ARG A 117 5.70 0.58 14.52
C ARG A 117 4.91 -0.53 13.86
N ALA A 118 3.94 -1.09 14.56
CA ALA A 118 2.97 -2.02 13.97
C ALA A 118 2.03 -1.25 13.03
N ILE A 119 2.16 -1.48 11.72
CA ILE A 119 1.32 -0.88 10.68
C ILE A 119 0.67 -2.01 9.90
N ILE A 120 -0.66 -1.97 9.80
CA ILE A 120 -1.42 -2.88 8.94
C ILE A 120 -1.28 -2.42 7.49
N PHE A 121 -0.90 -3.34 6.61
CA PHE A 121 -0.70 -3.07 5.19
C PHE A 121 -1.81 -3.70 4.35
N SER A 122 -2.52 -2.86 3.60
CA SER A 122 -3.57 -3.26 2.65
C SER A 122 -3.20 -2.88 1.23
N THR A 123 -3.36 -3.82 0.28
CA THR A 123 -3.12 -3.59 -1.15
C THR A 123 -4.42 -3.42 -1.92
N SER A 124 -4.49 -2.45 -2.83
CA SER A 124 -5.63 -2.17 -3.74
C SER A 124 -5.16 -1.41 -4.99
N PRO A 125 -6.08 -0.96 -5.91
CA PRO A 125 -7.36 -1.54 -6.21
C PRO A 125 -7.24 -2.69 -7.21
N GLY A 126 -8.39 -3.23 -7.55
CA GLY A 126 -8.51 -4.34 -8.50
C GLY A 126 -8.16 -5.70 -7.87
N ALA A 127 -8.51 -6.77 -8.58
CA ALA A 127 -8.33 -8.11 -8.06
C ALA A 127 -6.86 -8.53 -8.07
N THR A 128 -6.30 -8.83 -6.90
CA THR A 128 -5.04 -9.58 -6.81
C THR A 128 -5.22 -10.92 -7.52
N PRO A 129 -4.30 -11.34 -8.41
CA PRO A 129 -4.40 -12.65 -9.05
C PRO A 129 -4.32 -13.78 -8.02
N LEU A 130 -5.21 -14.76 -8.08
CA LEU A 130 -5.26 -15.89 -7.14
C LEU A 130 -3.93 -16.65 -7.08
N ALA A 131 -3.22 -16.77 -8.22
CA ALA A 131 -1.88 -17.36 -8.29
C ALA A 131 -0.81 -16.63 -7.45
N LYS A 132 -1.11 -15.42 -6.96
CA LYS A 132 -0.25 -14.64 -6.06
C LYS A 132 -0.65 -14.77 -4.58
N GLY A 133 -1.58 -15.67 -4.27
CA GLY A 133 -2.15 -15.82 -2.92
C GLY A 133 -1.09 -16.03 -1.83
N GLU A 134 -0.17 -16.96 -2.01
CA GLU A 134 0.93 -17.20 -1.04
C GLU A 134 1.85 -15.98 -0.91
N HIS A 135 2.12 -15.30 -2.01
CA HIS A 135 3.00 -14.14 -1.99
C HIS A 135 2.34 -12.97 -1.24
N VAL A 136 1.08 -12.63 -1.58
CA VAL A 136 0.39 -11.52 -0.92
C VAL A 136 0.11 -11.79 0.54
N LYS A 137 -0.26 -13.02 0.90
CA LYS A 137 -0.44 -13.47 2.30
C LYS A 137 0.83 -13.26 3.12
N LYS A 138 2.00 -13.54 2.54
CA LYS A 138 3.30 -13.36 3.22
C LYS A 138 3.65 -11.89 3.45
N HIS A 139 3.22 -10.99 2.55
CA HIS A 139 3.73 -9.62 2.50
C HIS A 139 2.70 -8.55 2.87
N ALA A 140 1.40 -8.85 2.87
CA ALA A 140 0.34 -7.92 3.23
C ALA A 140 -0.60 -8.50 4.30
N ASN A 141 -1.30 -7.64 5.00
CA ASN A 141 -2.31 -8.03 5.99
C ASN A 141 -3.71 -8.08 5.39
N MET A 142 -3.96 -7.24 4.38
CA MET A 142 -5.19 -7.23 3.59
C MET A 142 -4.85 -7.07 2.11
N TRP A 143 -5.67 -7.64 1.24
CA TRP A 143 -5.51 -7.50 -0.21
C TRP A 143 -6.84 -7.60 -0.93
N ARG A 144 -7.06 -6.69 -1.89
CA ARG A 144 -8.27 -6.66 -2.72
C ARG A 144 -8.35 -7.90 -3.60
N ILE A 145 -9.51 -8.52 -3.60
CA ILE A 145 -9.82 -9.72 -4.42
C ILE A 145 -10.80 -9.43 -5.55
N SER A 146 -11.22 -8.17 -5.68
CA SER A 146 -12.15 -7.70 -6.73
C SER A 146 -11.75 -6.31 -7.23
N GLY A 147 -12.33 -5.88 -8.33
CA GLY A 147 -12.46 -4.47 -8.67
C GLY A 147 -13.33 -3.73 -7.65
N ASP A 148 -13.55 -2.43 -7.88
CA ASP A 148 -14.45 -1.66 -7.04
C ASP A 148 -15.85 -2.24 -7.10
N PHE A 149 -16.43 -2.47 -5.93
CA PHE A 149 -17.76 -3.05 -5.78
C PHE A 149 -18.79 -1.92 -5.60
N TRP A 150 -19.78 -1.95 -6.45
CA TRP A 150 -20.89 -1.00 -6.41
C TRP A 150 -22.21 -1.71 -6.14
N ASP A 151 -23.28 -0.96 -5.89
CA ASP A 151 -24.65 -1.48 -5.66
C ASP A 151 -25.19 -2.25 -6.89
N ASN A 152 -24.77 -3.50 -7.00
CA ASN A 152 -25.09 -4.42 -8.08
C ASN A 152 -25.20 -5.85 -7.53
N TRP A 153 -26.36 -6.47 -7.76
CA TRP A 153 -26.64 -7.81 -7.23
C TRP A 153 -25.69 -8.89 -7.75
N ASP A 154 -25.33 -8.84 -9.03
CA ASP A 154 -24.43 -9.83 -9.63
C ASP A 154 -23.02 -9.72 -9.08
N ASP A 155 -22.57 -8.48 -8.81
CA ASP A 155 -21.29 -8.24 -8.14
C ASP A 155 -21.30 -8.78 -6.71
N LEU A 156 -22.39 -8.56 -5.96
CA LEU A 156 -22.55 -9.12 -4.62
C LEU A 156 -22.47 -10.65 -4.64
N LEU A 157 -23.20 -11.31 -5.53
CA LEU A 157 -23.15 -12.77 -5.70
C LEU A 157 -21.74 -13.25 -6.06
N ALA A 158 -21.05 -12.52 -6.92
CA ALA A 158 -19.70 -12.86 -7.32
C ALA A 158 -18.69 -12.78 -6.14
N GLN A 159 -18.93 -11.90 -5.15
CA GLN A 159 -18.06 -11.81 -3.97
C GLN A 159 -18.08 -13.10 -3.12
N PHE A 160 -19.22 -13.77 -2.98
CA PHE A 160 -19.27 -15.05 -2.27
C PHE A 160 -18.37 -16.11 -2.91
N ARG A 161 -18.35 -16.17 -4.25
CA ARG A 161 -17.48 -17.09 -4.99
C ARG A 161 -16.01 -16.72 -4.81
N ARG A 162 -15.67 -15.44 -4.99
CA ARG A 162 -14.32 -14.93 -4.81
C ARG A 162 -13.79 -15.22 -3.40
N LEU A 163 -14.59 -14.96 -2.36
CA LEU A 163 -14.21 -15.27 -0.98
C LEU A 163 -13.97 -16.76 -0.77
N ALA A 164 -14.78 -17.64 -1.40
CA ALA A 164 -14.55 -19.09 -1.34
C ALA A 164 -13.22 -19.50 -1.98
N ASP A 165 -12.88 -18.91 -3.15
CA ASP A 165 -11.59 -19.17 -3.83
C ASP A 165 -10.39 -18.69 -3.00
N TRP A 166 -10.55 -17.60 -2.24
CA TRP A 166 -9.51 -17.01 -1.40
C TRP A 166 -9.44 -17.60 0.02
N ALA A 167 -10.43 -18.42 0.42
CA ALA A 167 -10.48 -19.01 1.76
C ALA A 167 -9.20 -19.74 2.20
N PRO A 168 -8.45 -20.45 1.32
CA PRO A 168 -7.19 -21.10 1.70
C PRO A 168 -6.08 -20.12 2.13
N PHE A 169 -6.14 -18.87 1.71
CA PHE A 169 -5.13 -17.87 2.00
C PHE A 169 -5.45 -16.99 3.22
N GLN A 170 -6.69 -17.00 3.69
CA GLN A 170 -7.07 -16.25 4.89
C GLN A 170 -6.50 -16.86 6.17
N GLY A 171 -6.38 -16.03 7.21
CA GLY A 171 -5.93 -16.45 8.52
C GLY A 171 -5.79 -15.27 9.46
N GLU A 172 -5.37 -15.52 10.70
CA GLU A 172 -5.12 -14.46 11.66
C GLU A 172 -4.10 -13.46 11.10
N GLY A 173 -4.48 -12.17 11.05
CA GLY A 173 -3.64 -11.10 10.50
C GLY A 173 -3.55 -11.04 8.97
N HIS A 174 -4.29 -11.90 8.24
CA HIS A 174 -4.24 -12.02 6.77
C HIS A 174 -5.64 -12.19 6.19
N TRP A 175 -6.16 -11.15 5.49
CA TRP A 175 -7.56 -11.07 5.09
C TRP A 175 -7.73 -10.70 3.62
N PRO A 176 -8.39 -11.59 2.82
CA PRO A 176 -8.93 -11.20 1.52
C PRO A 176 -9.97 -10.10 1.70
N ASP A 177 -9.82 -9.01 0.95
CA ASP A 177 -10.69 -7.85 0.99
C ASP A 177 -11.64 -7.87 -0.22
N ALA A 178 -12.92 -8.13 0.04
CA ALA A 178 -13.96 -8.15 -0.98
C ALA A 178 -14.54 -6.76 -1.28
N ASP A 179 -13.85 -5.69 -0.81
CA ASP A 179 -14.24 -4.31 -0.94
C ASP A 179 -15.42 -3.89 -0.05
N MET A 180 -15.89 -2.66 -0.23
CA MET A 180 -17.03 -2.12 0.49
C MET A 180 -18.33 -2.86 0.15
N ILE A 181 -19.28 -2.81 1.08
CA ILE A 181 -20.66 -3.19 0.83
C ILE A 181 -21.47 -1.89 0.75
N PRO A 182 -21.92 -1.47 -0.45
CA PRO A 182 -22.64 -0.22 -0.62
C PRO A 182 -24.13 -0.42 -0.26
N PHE A 183 -24.47 -0.10 0.98
CA PHE A 183 -25.85 -0.01 1.46
C PHE A 183 -26.29 1.44 1.65
#